data_edb4f6697d3d9b4417ebc4165103a108
#
_entry.id   edb4f6697d3d9b4417ebc4165103a108
#
_cell.length_a   1.000
_cell.length_b   1.000
_cell.length_c   1.000
_cell.angle_alpha   90.00
_cell.angle_beta   90.00
_cell.angle_gamma   90.00
#
_symmetry.space_group_name_H-M   'P 1'
#
loop_
_entity.id
_entity.type
_entity.pdbx_description
1 polymer ?
#
loop_
_entity_poly.entity_id
_entity_poly.type
_entity_poly.pdbx_seq_one_letter_code
_entity_poly.pdbx_strand_id
1 'polypeptide(L)'
;FKSFSDGSLGSRSAKLYTDYADDPGNTGILVISPEDLAKRMYKAYRHGLQPATHCIGDKALEVTLDAVEYCLQQGLKDGMTPEEQAKRLPFRIIHAQMATPELIERMKKLPIVLDIQPTFLMTDLHWIEERVGKERAVLSYPWKTYLDAGLIMAGGSDAPVESFNPWIGIYATVTRQDMDGYPVGGYHPNEKVSVYDAVCMYSKNVAYANGDQDLMGTIEAGKFADMVVIDRDIFHIPENDIKDIQVLNTYMAGIERYHRD
;
A
#
# COMPACT_ATOMS: atom_id res chain seq x y z
N PHE A 1 -14.50 3.42 -5.41
CA PHE A 1 -15.40 2.41 -4.80
C PHE A 1 -14.58 1.50 -3.89
N LYS A 2 -14.83 1.54 -2.57
CA LYS A 2 -14.14 0.72 -1.56
C LYS A 2 -14.90 -0.57 -1.28
N SER A 3 -14.17 -1.69 -1.22
CA SER A 3 -14.65 -3.00 -0.76
C SER A 3 -13.64 -3.65 0.20
N PHE A 4 -14.07 -4.73 0.84
CA PHE A 4 -13.24 -5.53 1.73
C PHE A 4 -13.33 -6.99 1.27
N SER A 5 -12.19 -7.66 1.12
CA SER A 5 -12.15 -9.10 0.84
C SER A 5 -12.02 -9.94 2.11
N ASP A 6 -11.28 -9.46 3.11
CA ASP A 6 -11.01 -10.16 4.37
C ASP A 6 -10.93 -9.21 5.58
N GLY A 7 -10.42 -9.72 6.69
CA GLY A 7 -10.16 -8.97 7.91
C GLY A 7 -8.68 -8.66 8.13
N SER A 8 -8.15 -8.81 9.36
CA SER A 8 -6.77 -8.47 9.74
C SER A 8 -6.01 -9.65 10.33
N LEU A 9 -4.66 -9.60 10.27
CA LEU A 9 -3.81 -10.62 10.89
C LEU A 9 -3.93 -10.61 12.42
N GLY A 10 -3.98 -9.45 13.03
CA GLY A 10 -4.09 -9.32 14.48
C GLY A 10 -5.30 -10.02 15.07
N SER A 11 -6.45 -9.96 14.40
CA SER A 11 -7.69 -10.61 14.80
C SER A 11 -7.85 -12.05 14.26
N ARG A 12 -6.86 -12.59 13.55
CA ARG A 12 -6.92 -13.89 12.85
C ARG A 12 -8.09 -14.01 11.88
N SER A 13 -8.46 -12.91 11.26
CA SER A 13 -9.55 -12.84 10.29
C SER A 13 -9.08 -12.51 8.86
N ALA A 14 -7.81 -12.14 8.66
CA ALA A 14 -7.22 -12.08 7.33
C ALA A 14 -7.23 -13.48 6.70
N LYS A 15 -7.67 -13.59 5.43
CA LYS A 15 -7.86 -14.89 4.77
C LYS A 15 -6.54 -15.40 4.19
N LEU A 16 -6.06 -16.49 4.79
CA LEU A 16 -4.81 -17.16 4.42
C LEU A 16 -5.06 -18.45 3.62
N TYR A 17 -4.05 -18.92 2.88
CA TYR A 17 -4.07 -20.23 2.24
C TYR A 17 -4.05 -21.38 3.25
N THR A 18 -3.37 -21.17 4.38
CA THR A 18 -3.19 -22.19 5.43
C THR A 18 -3.56 -21.61 6.78
N ASP A 19 -3.71 -22.47 7.78
CA ASP A 19 -4.08 -22.09 9.14
C ASP A 19 -3.14 -21.04 9.74
N TYR A 20 -3.66 -20.21 10.63
CA TYR A 20 -2.83 -19.43 11.54
C TYR A 20 -1.96 -20.37 12.38
N ALA A 21 -0.70 -20.00 12.60
CA ALA A 21 0.24 -20.84 13.33
C ALA A 21 -0.17 -21.00 14.81
N ASP A 22 -0.79 -19.97 15.37
CA ASP A 22 -1.27 -19.92 16.76
C ASP A 22 -2.78 -20.22 16.90
N ASP A 23 -3.45 -20.64 15.81
CA ASP A 23 -4.89 -20.98 15.84
C ASP A 23 -5.20 -22.06 14.76
N PRO A 24 -4.80 -23.32 15.02
CA PRO A 24 -5.01 -24.43 14.08
C PRO A 24 -6.49 -24.64 13.74
N GLY A 25 -6.77 -24.83 12.46
CA GLY A 25 -8.13 -24.95 11.90
C GLY A 25 -8.74 -23.61 11.49
N ASN A 26 -8.10 -22.48 11.79
CA ASN A 26 -8.53 -21.15 11.37
C ASN A 26 -7.64 -20.64 10.24
N THR A 27 -8.23 -20.38 9.07
CA THR A 27 -7.57 -19.75 7.91
C THR A 27 -8.06 -18.31 7.67
N GLY A 28 -8.78 -17.71 8.62
CA GLY A 28 -9.45 -16.42 8.44
C GLY A 28 -10.72 -16.54 7.59
N ILE A 29 -11.30 -15.40 7.26
CA ILE A 29 -12.59 -15.31 6.57
C ILE A 29 -12.51 -14.43 5.32
N LEU A 30 -13.27 -14.78 4.29
CA LEU A 30 -13.68 -13.83 3.27
C LEU A 30 -14.97 -13.15 3.73
N VAL A 31 -14.98 -11.82 3.80
CA VAL A 31 -16.16 -11.03 4.22
C VAL A 31 -17.16 -10.85 3.08
N ILE A 32 -16.79 -11.25 1.88
CA ILE A 32 -17.61 -11.25 0.67
C ILE A 32 -17.24 -12.47 -0.17
N SER A 33 -18.22 -13.04 -0.87
CA SER A 33 -17.92 -14.12 -1.81
C SER A 33 -17.04 -13.61 -2.97
N PRO A 34 -16.13 -14.46 -3.53
CA PRO A 34 -15.31 -14.06 -4.69
C PRO A 34 -16.18 -13.58 -5.87
N GLU A 35 -17.30 -14.23 -6.11
CA GLU A 35 -18.24 -13.88 -7.18
C GLU A 35 -18.88 -12.50 -6.95
N ASP A 36 -19.32 -12.20 -5.73
CA ASP A 36 -19.93 -10.91 -5.41
C ASP A 36 -18.91 -9.79 -5.42
N LEU A 37 -17.68 -10.05 -4.97
CA LEU A 37 -16.56 -9.08 -5.06
C LEU A 37 -16.33 -8.70 -6.53
N ALA A 38 -16.16 -9.71 -7.40
CA ALA A 38 -15.92 -9.49 -8.82
C ALA A 38 -17.06 -8.71 -9.48
N LYS A 39 -18.31 -9.06 -9.21
CA LYS A 39 -19.49 -8.36 -9.75
C LYS A 39 -19.57 -6.90 -9.27
N ARG A 40 -19.32 -6.64 -7.98
CA ARG A 40 -19.35 -5.28 -7.41
C ARG A 40 -18.21 -4.43 -7.94
N MET A 41 -17.01 -4.97 -8.03
CA MET A 41 -15.85 -4.30 -8.61
C MET A 41 -16.11 -3.97 -10.08
N TYR A 42 -16.64 -4.93 -10.85
CA TYR A 42 -16.95 -4.69 -12.25
C TYR A 42 -18.02 -3.61 -12.43
N LYS A 43 -19.08 -3.62 -11.61
CA LYS A 43 -20.09 -2.56 -11.65
C LYS A 43 -19.47 -1.17 -11.43
N ALA A 44 -18.58 -1.03 -10.46
CA ALA A 44 -17.86 0.22 -10.22
C ALA A 44 -16.95 0.59 -11.40
N TYR A 45 -16.12 -0.35 -11.85
CA TYR A 45 -15.20 -0.18 -12.96
C TYR A 45 -15.93 0.24 -14.24
N ARG A 46 -17.01 -0.44 -14.61
CA ARG A 46 -17.81 -0.13 -15.79
C ARG A 46 -18.32 1.31 -15.79
N HIS A 47 -18.69 1.85 -14.64
CA HIS A 47 -19.20 3.22 -14.48
C HIS A 47 -18.10 4.28 -14.24
N GLY A 48 -16.83 3.96 -14.48
CA GLY A 48 -15.72 4.91 -14.38
C GLY A 48 -15.22 5.17 -12.96
N LEU A 49 -15.73 4.45 -11.97
CA LEU A 49 -15.21 4.52 -10.62
C LEU A 49 -13.93 3.67 -10.51
N GLN A 50 -12.97 4.13 -9.72
CA GLN A 50 -11.78 3.38 -9.37
C GLN A 50 -12.11 2.38 -8.26
N PRO A 51 -12.01 1.05 -8.49
CA PRO A 51 -12.17 0.07 -7.42
C PRO A 51 -10.95 0.06 -6.50
N ALA A 52 -11.22 -0.02 -5.19
CA ALA A 52 -10.22 -0.11 -4.15
C ALA A 52 -10.63 -1.21 -3.17
N THR A 53 -9.80 -2.24 -3.01
CA THR A 53 -10.15 -3.42 -2.22
C THR A 53 -9.13 -3.66 -1.11
N HIS A 54 -9.60 -3.70 0.12
CA HIS A 54 -8.84 -4.17 1.27
C HIS A 54 -8.55 -5.67 1.11
N CYS A 55 -7.30 -6.06 1.17
CA CYS A 55 -6.85 -7.44 1.26
C CYS A 55 -5.52 -7.54 2.00
N ILE A 56 -5.51 -8.31 3.08
CA ILE A 56 -4.36 -8.50 3.96
C ILE A 56 -3.75 -9.89 3.77
N GLY A 57 -4.57 -10.93 3.82
CA GLY A 57 -4.11 -12.31 3.65
C GLY A 57 -3.77 -12.65 2.19
N ASP A 58 -2.87 -13.61 2.03
CA ASP A 58 -2.42 -14.09 0.71
C ASP A 58 -3.56 -14.70 -0.12
N LYS A 59 -4.50 -15.44 0.51
CA LYS A 59 -5.68 -15.95 -0.18
C LYS A 59 -6.68 -14.84 -0.54
N ALA A 60 -6.81 -13.81 0.30
CA ALA A 60 -7.64 -12.64 -0.01
C ALA A 60 -7.04 -11.83 -1.17
N LEU A 61 -5.71 -11.74 -1.25
CA LEU A 61 -5.02 -11.12 -2.38
C LEU A 61 -5.31 -11.88 -3.67
N GLU A 62 -5.20 -13.22 -3.68
CA GLU A 62 -5.56 -14.02 -4.86
C GLU A 62 -6.98 -13.72 -5.34
N VAL A 63 -7.96 -13.78 -4.43
CA VAL A 63 -9.39 -13.51 -4.73
C VAL A 63 -9.56 -12.09 -5.29
N THR A 64 -8.81 -11.12 -4.77
CA THR A 64 -8.87 -9.74 -5.27
C THR A 64 -8.28 -9.62 -6.67
N LEU A 65 -7.16 -10.30 -6.96
CA LEU A 65 -6.58 -10.34 -8.30
C LEU A 65 -7.51 -11.05 -9.30
N ASP A 66 -8.19 -12.14 -8.90
CA ASP A 66 -9.22 -12.79 -9.71
C ASP A 66 -10.33 -11.80 -10.09
N ALA A 67 -10.76 -10.97 -9.13
CA ALA A 67 -11.76 -9.95 -9.38
C ALA A 67 -11.28 -8.84 -10.32
N VAL A 68 -10.01 -8.44 -10.25
CA VAL A 68 -9.39 -7.49 -11.20
C VAL A 68 -9.39 -8.08 -12.62
N GLU A 69 -8.91 -9.32 -12.76
CA GLU A 69 -8.89 -10.00 -14.07
C GLU A 69 -10.31 -10.17 -14.64
N TYR A 70 -11.28 -10.51 -13.79
CA TYR A 70 -12.70 -10.57 -14.20
C TYR A 70 -13.17 -9.21 -14.74
N CYS A 71 -12.84 -8.10 -14.06
CA CYS A 71 -13.21 -6.76 -14.51
C CYS A 71 -12.65 -6.45 -15.89
N LEU A 72 -11.39 -6.76 -16.15
CA LEU A 72 -10.73 -6.54 -17.43
C LEU A 72 -11.36 -7.39 -18.54
N GLN A 73 -11.55 -8.68 -18.30
CA GLN A 73 -12.15 -9.62 -19.24
C GLN A 73 -13.61 -9.25 -19.57
N GLN A 74 -14.39 -8.91 -18.54
CA GLN A 74 -15.79 -8.55 -18.72
C GLN A 74 -15.92 -7.20 -19.45
N GLY A 75 -15.00 -6.25 -19.18
CA GLY A 75 -14.94 -4.99 -19.91
C GLY A 75 -14.76 -5.21 -21.42
N LEU A 76 -13.84 -6.09 -21.82
CA LEU A 76 -13.65 -6.47 -23.22
C LEU A 76 -14.92 -7.10 -23.82
N LYS A 77 -15.58 -8.00 -23.10
CA LYS A 77 -16.83 -8.64 -23.54
C LYS A 77 -17.97 -7.63 -23.74
N ASP A 78 -18.00 -6.60 -22.90
CA ASP A 78 -19.01 -5.52 -22.95
C ASP A 78 -18.62 -4.40 -23.93
N GLY A 79 -17.54 -4.59 -24.72
CA GLY A 79 -17.14 -3.72 -25.82
C GLY A 79 -16.13 -2.63 -25.49
N MET A 80 -15.55 -2.61 -24.29
CA MET A 80 -14.39 -1.75 -24.01
C MET A 80 -13.18 -2.20 -24.84
N THR A 81 -12.47 -1.25 -25.41
CA THR A 81 -11.18 -1.55 -26.06
C THR A 81 -10.03 -1.62 -25.04
N PRO A 82 -8.92 -2.30 -25.38
CA PRO A 82 -7.71 -2.26 -24.54
C PRO A 82 -7.21 -0.83 -24.27
N GLU A 83 -7.32 0.06 -25.25
CA GLU A 83 -6.92 1.46 -25.13
C GLU A 83 -7.81 2.25 -24.16
N GLU A 84 -9.11 1.95 -24.13
CA GLU A 84 -10.03 2.55 -23.16
C GLU A 84 -9.75 2.02 -21.75
N GLN A 85 -9.43 0.74 -21.59
CA GLN A 85 -9.03 0.17 -20.32
C GLN A 85 -7.71 0.77 -19.81
N ALA A 86 -6.73 0.96 -20.69
CA ALA A 86 -5.43 1.55 -20.35
C ALA A 86 -5.51 3.02 -19.88
N LYS A 87 -6.57 3.74 -20.26
CA LYS A 87 -6.84 5.11 -19.81
C LYS A 87 -7.54 5.20 -18.46
N ARG A 88 -7.99 4.07 -17.90
CA ARG A 88 -8.65 4.05 -16.61
C ARG A 88 -7.63 4.11 -15.47
N LEU A 89 -8.07 4.64 -14.33
CA LEU A 89 -7.29 4.59 -13.11
C LEU A 89 -6.97 3.13 -12.73
N PRO A 90 -5.79 2.86 -12.17
CA PRO A 90 -5.41 1.52 -11.75
C PRO A 90 -6.34 1.03 -10.63
N PHE A 91 -6.53 -0.28 -10.53
CA PHE A 91 -7.20 -0.87 -9.37
C PHE A 91 -6.32 -0.68 -8.13
N ARG A 92 -6.90 -0.31 -7.01
CA ARG A 92 -6.17 -0.10 -5.75
C ARG A 92 -6.26 -1.36 -4.89
N ILE A 93 -5.12 -1.95 -4.61
CA ILE A 93 -4.98 -3.08 -3.69
C ILE A 93 -4.53 -2.51 -2.35
N ILE A 94 -5.44 -2.47 -1.37
CA ILE A 94 -5.17 -1.82 -0.09
C ILE A 94 -4.58 -2.86 0.86
N HIS A 95 -3.55 -2.47 1.57
CA HIS A 95 -2.65 -3.23 2.43
C HIS A 95 -1.69 -4.12 1.64
N ALA A 96 -2.17 -5.08 0.85
CA ALA A 96 -1.32 -6.07 0.15
C ALA A 96 -0.24 -6.62 1.09
N GLN A 97 -0.66 -6.97 2.33
CA GLN A 97 0.26 -7.18 3.44
C GLN A 97 1.04 -8.49 3.32
N MET A 98 0.38 -9.55 2.82
CA MET A 98 1.01 -10.84 2.55
C MET A 98 0.89 -11.20 1.07
N ALA A 99 2.02 -11.55 0.45
CA ALA A 99 2.04 -11.99 -0.94
C ALA A 99 3.09 -13.09 -1.17
N THR A 100 2.68 -14.15 -1.85
CA THR A 100 3.62 -15.17 -2.33
C THR A 100 4.31 -14.69 -3.61
N PRO A 101 5.48 -15.27 -3.98
CA PRO A 101 6.14 -14.93 -5.24
C PRO A 101 5.23 -15.09 -6.46
N GLU A 102 4.36 -16.10 -6.49
CA GLU A 102 3.42 -16.35 -7.59
C GLU A 102 2.38 -15.24 -7.71
N LEU A 103 1.89 -14.73 -6.58
CA LEU A 103 0.96 -13.60 -6.57
C LEU A 103 1.64 -12.32 -7.06
N ILE A 104 2.90 -12.09 -6.68
CA ILE A 104 3.69 -10.95 -7.15
C ILE A 104 3.89 -11.02 -8.67
N GLU A 105 4.25 -12.17 -9.22
CA GLU A 105 4.37 -12.35 -10.66
C GLU A 105 3.04 -12.14 -11.40
N ARG A 106 1.93 -12.42 -10.76
CA ARG A 106 0.60 -12.13 -11.30
C ARG A 106 0.27 -10.64 -11.24
N MET A 107 0.58 -9.97 -10.13
CA MET A 107 0.38 -8.53 -9.95
C MET A 107 1.08 -7.68 -11.01
N LYS A 108 2.30 -8.06 -11.43
CA LYS A 108 3.08 -7.37 -12.47
C LYS A 108 2.34 -7.24 -13.81
N LYS A 109 1.36 -8.08 -14.06
CA LYS A 109 0.63 -8.15 -15.33
C LYS A 109 -0.68 -7.35 -15.30
N LEU A 110 -1.02 -6.76 -14.18
CA LEU A 110 -2.32 -6.11 -13.94
C LEU A 110 -2.15 -4.60 -13.75
N PRO A 111 -3.12 -3.79 -14.19
CA PRO A 111 -3.12 -2.35 -13.97
C PRO A 111 -3.52 -2.03 -12.53
N ILE A 112 -2.62 -2.25 -11.59
CA ILE A 112 -2.85 -2.08 -10.16
C ILE A 112 -1.87 -1.09 -9.55
N VAL A 113 -2.24 -0.53 -8.41
CA VAL A 113 -1.39 0.20 -7.48
C VAL A 113 -1.63 -0.34 -6.08
N LEU A 114 -0.58 -0.39 -5.26
CA LEU A 114 -0.65 -0.89 -3.90
C LEU A 114 -0.76 0.28 -2.93
N ASP A 115 -1.80 0.30 -2.10
CA ASP A 115 -1.95 1.28 -1.01
C ASP A 115 -1.44 0.65 0.28
N ILE A 116 -0.19 0.90 0.61
CA ILE A 116 0.47 0.30 1.77
C ILE A 116 0.41 1.20 3.01
N GLN A 117 0.44 0.57 4.19
CA GLN A 117 0.51 1.28 5.48
C GLN A 117 1.79 0.87 6.21
N PRO A 118 2.90 1.60 6.00
CA PRO A 118 4.18 1.20 6.57
C PRO A 118 4.21 1.17 8.10
N THR A 119 3.43 2.01 8.75
CA THR A 119 3.32 2.06 10.20
C THR A 119 2.74 0.78 10.82
N PHE A 120 1.94 0.01 10.06
CA PHE A 120 1.43 -1.28 10.53
C PHE A 120 2.55 -2.25 10.86
N LEU A 121 3.65 -2.24 10.11
CA LEU A 121 4.79 -3.08 10.42
C LEU A 121 5.34 -2.83 11.83
N MET A 122 5.36 -1.55 12.28
CA MET A 122 5.90 -1.18 13.58
C MET A 122 5.15 -1.84 14.75
N THR A 123 3.87 -2.08 14.56
CA THR A 123 3.00 -2.77 15.53
C THR A 123 3.07 -4.28 15.33
N ASP A 124 3.01 -4.74 14.08
CA ASP A 124 2.85 -6.15 13.74
C ASP A 124 4.15 -6.96 13.95
N LEU A 125 5.32 -6.34 13.82
CA LEU A 125 6.62 -7.03 13.97
C LEU A 125 6.79 -7.73 15.33
N HIS A 126 6.02 -7.31 16.34
CA HIS A 126 6.05 -7.89 17.68
C HIS A 126 5.28 -9.22 17.82
N TRP A 127 4.38 -9.52 16.87
CA TRP A 127 3.51 -10.69 16.98
C TRP A 127 3.24 -11.44 15.66
N ILE A 128 3.65 -10.90 14.52
CA ILE A 128 3.31 -11.47 13.21
C ILE A 128 3.84 -12.90 13.04
N GLU A 129 5.04 -13.20 13.56
CA GLU A 129 5.61 -14.55 13.54
C GLU A 129 4.78 -15.55 14.34
N GLU A 130 4.14 -15.12 15.43
CA GLU A 130 3.22 -15.97 16.18
C GLU A 130 1.98 -16.29 15.35
N ARG A 131 1.45 -15.30 14.61
CA ARG A 131 0.24 -15.44 13.79
C ARG A 131 0.43 -16.37 12.60
N VAL A 132 1.48 -16.15 11.85
CA VAL A 132 1.65 -16.82 10.54
C VAL A 132 2.79 -17.84 10.52
N GLY A 133 3.59 -17.94 11.57
CA GLY A 133 4.81 -18.74 11.62
C GLY A 133 5.98 -18.05 10.92
N LYS A 134 7.21 -18.35 11.37
CA LYS A 134 8.45 -17.70 10.90
C LYS A 134 8.65 -17.81 9.38
N GLU A 135 8.34 -18.97 8.81
CA GLU A 135 8.53 -19.22 7.37
C GLU A 135 7.61 -18.34 6.51
N ARG A 136 6.38 -18.11 6.94
CA ARG A 136 5.43 -17.26 6.20
C ARG A 136 5.57 -15.78 6.53
N ALA A 137 6.11 -15.45 7.69
CA ALA A 137 6.31 -14.06 8.09
C ALA A 137 7.22 -13.29 7.12
N VAL A 138 8.14 -13.98 6.41
CA VAL A 138 8.98 -13.39 5.36
C VAL A 138 8.19 -12.91 4.14
N LEU A 139 6.97 -13.40 3.96
CA LEU A 139 6.06 -13.00 2.88
C LEU A 139 5.23 -11.75 3.24
N SER A 140 5.41 -11.24 4.47
CA SER A 140 4.70 -10.06 4.94
C SER A 140 5.48 -8.78 4.69
N TYR A 141 4.77 -7.73 4.29
CA TYR A 141 5.36 -6.43 4.00
C TYR A 141 6.55 -6.49 3.02
N PRO A 142 6.43 -7.15 1.86
CA PRO A 142 7.55 -7.38 0.94
C PRO A 142 7.76 -6.16 0.03
N TRP A 143 8.01 -4.98 0.61
CA TRP A 143 8.01 -3.71 -0.12
C TRP A 143 9.16 -3.58 -1.10
N LYS A 144 10.37 -4.03 -0.72
CA LYS A 144 11.49 -4.03 -1.67
C LYS A 144 11.24 -4.99 -2.82
N THR A 145 10.70 -6.16 -2.51
CA THR A 145 10.29 -7.15 -3.52
C THR A 145 9.23 -6.58 -4.46
N TYR A 146 8.24 -5.81 -3.96
CA TYR A 146 7.26 -5.12 -4.80
C TYR A 146 7.92 -4.08 -5.72
N LEU A 147 8.84 -3.26 -5.19
CA LEU A 147 9.58 -2.29 -6.01
C LEU A 147 10.41 -2.97 -7.09
N ASP A 148 11.14 -4.04 -6.75
CA ASP A 148 11.98 -4.79 -7.68
C ASP A 148 11.14 -5.47 -8.77
N ALA A 149 9.89 -5.80 -8.45
CA ALA A 149 8.91 -6.30 -9.42
C ALA A 149 8.30 -5.19 -10.31
N GLY A 150 8.65 -3.92 -10.08
CA GLY A 150 8.12 -2.78 -10.82
C GLY A 150 6.71 -2.34 -10.40
N LEU A 151 6.23 -2.80 -9.24
CA LEU A 151 4.93 -2.40 -8.70
C LEU A 151 5.00 -1.01 -8.07
N ILE A 152 3.97 -0.20 -8.30
CA ILE A 152 3.86 1.14 -7.73
C ILE A 152 3.16 1.03 -6.37
N MET A 153 3.78 1.59 -5.33
CA MET A 153 3.23 1.67 -3.98
C MET A 153 2.93 3.12 -3.61
N ALA A 154 1.74 3.36 -3.07
CA ALA A 154 1.32 4.61 -2.44
C ALA A 154 1.25 4.40 -0.92
N GLY A 155 1.92 5.26 -0.16
CA GLY A 155 1.97 5.19 1.30
C GLY A 155 0.78 5.89 1.94
N GLY A 156 0.27 5.32 3.01
CA GLY A 156 -0.81 5.87 3.83
C GLY A 156 -0.73 5.39 5.27
N SER A 157 -1.67 5.81 6.10
CA SER A 157 -1.71 5.46 7.53
C SER A 157 -2.97 4.67 7.93
N ASP A 158 -3.99 4.66 7.06
CA ASP A 158 -5.32 4.15 7.40
C ASP A 158 -5.91 4.83 8.66
N ALA A 159 -5.63 6.14 8.82
CA ALA A 159 -6.07 6.89 9.99
C ALA A 159 -7.58 6.74 10.23
N PRO A 160 -8.03 6.51 11.48
CA PRO A 160 -7.28 6.68 12.74
C PRO A 160 -6.59 5.40 13.26
N VAL A 161 -6.43 4.35 12.44
CA VAL A 161 -5.77 3.09 12.87
C VAL A 161 -4.33 3.39 13.30
N GLU A 162 -3.60 4.16 12.48
CA GLU A 162 -2.25 4.60 12.76
C GLU A 162 -2.10 6.13 12.66
N SER A 163 -0.96 6.66 13.12
CA SER A 163 -0.65 8.07 13.02
C SER A 163 -0.64 8.54 11.56
N PHE A 164 -1.29 9.66 11.28
CA PHE A 164 -1.29 10.27 9.95
C PHE A 164 0.00 11.03 9.60
N ASN A 165 1.01 11.05 10.50
CA ASN A 165 2.29 11.68 10.25
C ASN A 165 3.09 10.87 9.20
N PRO A 166 3.33 11.40 7.97
CA PRO A 166 3.99 10.66 6.91
C PRO A 166 5.48 10.34 7.22
N TRP A 167 6.13 11.13 8.07
CA TRP A 167 7.53 10.88 8.44
C TRP A 167 7.71 9.59 9.22
N ILE A 168 6.71 9.21 10.04
CA ILE A 168 6.70 7.92 10.73
C ILE A 168 6.57 6.78 9.72
N GLY A 169 5.71 6.93 8.72
CA GLY A 169 5.56 5.95 7.65
C GLY A 169 6.83 5.80 6.80
N ILE A 170 7.47 6.92 6.42
CA ILE A 170 8.76 6.90 5.71
C ILE A 170 9.83 6.23 6.56
N TYR A 171 9.93 6.59 7.84
CA TYR A 171 10.84 5.96 8.80
C TYR A 171 10.64 4.45 8.86
N ALA A 172 9.38 3.99 9.02
CA ALA A 172 9.05 2.58 9.08
C ALA A 172 9.45 1.82 7.79
N THR A 173 9.30 2.47 6.63
CA THR A 173 9.65 1.89 5.33
C THR A 173 11.17 1.73 5.16
N VAL A 174 11.93 2.72 5.61
CA VAL A 174 13.39 2.78 5.45
C VAL A 174 14.09 1.91 6.48
N THR A 175 13.67 1.99 7.75
CA THR A 175 14.36 1.30 8.87
C THR A 175 13.80 -0.08 9.14
N ARG A 176 12.48 -0.30 8.90
CA ARG A 176 11.72 -1.49 9.30
C ARG A 176 11.82 -1.76 10.81
N GLN A 177 11.78 -0.68 11.59
CA GLN A 177 11.86 -0.68 13.05
C GLN A 177 10.63 -0.01 13.65
N ASP A 178 10.33 -0.31 14.91
CA ASP A 178 9.35 0.46 15.69
C ASP A 178 9.93 1.81 16.15
N MET A 179 9.14 2.57 16.91
CA MET A 179 9.55 3.89 17.40
C MET A 179 10.74 3.86 18.37
N ASP A 180 11.00 2.71 19.01
CA ASP A 180 12.11 2.49 19.93
C ASP A 180 13.38 1.98 19.21
N GLY A 181 13.31 1.77 17.88
CA GLY A 181 14.42 1.28 17.07
C GLY A 181 14.57 -0.24 17.10
N TYR A 182 13.52 -0.97 17.48
CA TYR A 182 13.52 -2.43 17.47
C TYR A 182 12.88 -2.98 16.19
N PRO A 183 13.37 -4.11 15.65
CA PRO A 183 14.62 -4.79 16.01
C PRO A 183 15.86 -4.07 15.44
N VAL A 184 16.99 -4.21 16.14
CA VAL A 184 18.26 -3.67 15.65
C VAL A 184 18.56 -4.21 14.24
N GLY A 185 18.82 -3.29 13.29
CA GLY A 185 19.02 -3.64 11.88
C GLY A 185 17.73 -3.73 11.05
N GLY A 186 16.55 -3.71 11.68
CA GLY A 186 15.24 -3.77 11.00
C GLY A 186 14.68 -5.18 10.85
N TYR A 187 13.35 -5.29 10.84
CA TYR A 187 12.63 -6.54 10.59
C TYR A 187 12.74 -6.93 9.11
N HIS A 188 13.24 -8.12 8.81
CA HIS A 188 13.55 -8.57 7.45
C HIS A 188 14.25 -7.47 6.64
N PRO A 189 15.52 -7.13 6.98
CA PRO A 189 16.21 -5.94 6.45
C PRO A 189 16.40 -5.94 4.92
N ASN A 190 16.27 -7.08 4.27
CA ASN A 190 16.28 -7.21 2.81
C ASN A 190 15.08 -6.50 2.15
N GLU A 191 14.02 -6.24 2.91
CA GLU A 191 12.82 -5.54 2.44
C GLU A 191 12.83 -4.04 2.74
N LYS A 192 13.97 -3.47 3.17
CA LYS A 192 14.16 -2.04 3.31
C LYS A 192 14.08 -1.34 1.96
N VAL A 193 13.49 -0.16 1.97
CA VAL A 193 13.32 0.69 0.80
C VAL A 193 14.22 1.92 0.95
N SER A 194 14.73 2.48 -0.15
CA SER A 194 15.52 3.69 -0.09
C SER A 194 14.69 4.89 0.40
N VAL A 195 15.34 5.89 1.01
CA VAL A 195 14.68 7.15 1.41
C VAL A 195 13.97 7.79 0.23
N TYR A 196 14.60 7.79 -0.96
CA TYR A 196 14.01 8.36 -2.17
C TYR A 196 12.70 7.64 -2.56
N ASP A 197 12.71 6.31 -2.60
CA ASP A 197 11.53 5.54 -2.96
C ASP A 197 10.42 5.71 -1.91
N ALA A 198 10.79 5.76 -0.61
CA ALA A 198 9.84 6.00 0.47
C ALA A 198 9.18 7.39 0.34
N VAL A 199 9.93 8.46 0.02
CA VAL A 199 9.37 9.79 -0.26
C VAL A 199 8.46 9.75 -1.49
N CYS A 200 8.83 9.01 -2.53
CA CYS A 200 7.99 8.83 -3.71
C CYS A 200 6.65 8.19 -3.39
N MET A 201 6.61 7.25 -2.44
CA MET A 201 5.36 6.63 -1.98
C MET A 201 4.37 7.62 -1.37
N TYR A 202 4.86 8.68 -0.74
CA TYR A 202 4.03 9.72 -0.11
C TYR A 202 3.86 10.98 -0.98
N SER A 203 4.32 10.97 -2.22
CA SER A 203 4.24 12.11 -3.14
C SER A 203 3.78 11.68 -4.55
N LYS A 204 4.70 11.48 -5.49
CA LYS A 204 4.37 11.20 -6.90
C LYS A 204 3.53 9.94 -7.10
N ASN A 205 3.75 8.91 -6.26
CA ASN A 205 3.02 7.65 -6.40
C ASN A 205 1.56 7.78 -5.94
N VAL A 206 1.29 8.60 -4.91
CA VAL A 206 -0.09 8.94 -4.50
C VAL A 206 -0.80 9.72 -5.60
N ALA A 207 -0.12 10.69 -6.23
CA ALA A 207 -0.68 11.42 -7.36
C ALA A 207 -1.03 10.48 -8.52
N TYR A 208 -0.13 9.54 -8.84
CA TYR A 208 -0.40 8.50 -9.85
C TYR A 208 -1.60 7.62 -9.47
N ALA A 209 -1.67 7.17 -8.20
CA ALA A 209 -2.76 6.32 -7.74
C ALA A 209 -4.14 6.99 -7.88
N ASN A 210 -4.18 8.32 -7.78
CA ASN A 210 -5.40 9.13 -7.91
C ASN A 210 -5.66 9.60 -9.36
N GLY A 211 -4.69 9.47 -10.26
CA GLY A 211 -4.76 10.03 -11.63
C GLY A 211 -4.43 11.51 -11.71
N ASP A 212 -3.79 12.06 -10.68
CA ASP A 212 -3.44 13.49 -10.56
C ASP A 212 -1.96 13.77 -10.89
N GLN A 213 -1.22 12.80 -11.45
CA GLN A 213 0.22 12.88 -11.68
C GLN A 213 0.63 14.05 -12.62
N ASP A 214 -0.28 14.51 -13.47
CA ASP A 214 -0.05 15.65 -14.34
C ASP A 214 -0.28 17.00 -13.64
N LEU A 215 -0.93 16.99 -12.47
CA LEU A 215 -1.32 18.17 -11.70
C LEU A 215 -0.50 18.37 -10.43
N MET A 216 -0.02 17.28 -9.80
CA MET A 216 0.69 17.31 -8.52
C MET A 216 1.65 16.11 -8.33
N GLY A 217 2.27 16.02 -7.15
CA GLY A 217 3.15 14.90 -6.76
C GLY A 217 4.63 15.14 -7.02
N THR A 218 4.99 16.12 -7.85
CA THR A 218 6.36 16.56 -8.11
C THR A 218 6.43 18.08 -8.20
N ILE A 219 7.63 18.65 -7.94
CA ILE A 219 7.88 20.09 -8.09
C ILE A 219 8.35 20.35 -9.51
N GLU A 220 7.42 20.59 -10.41
CA GLU A 220 7.66 20.83 -11.84
C GLU A 220 6.82 21.99 -12.36
N ALA A 221 7.34 22.71 -13.39
CA ALA A 221 6.58 23.78 -14.01
C ALA A 221 5.27 23.25 -14.62
N GLY A 222 4.16 23.93 -14.33
CA GLY A 222 2.83 23.56 -14.81
C GLY A 222 2.00 22.74 -13.81
N LYS A 223 2.60 22.26 -12.72
CA LYS A 223 1.89 21.59 -11.63
C LYS A 223 1.52 22.56 -10.49
N PHE A 224 0.59 22.14 -9.64
CA PHE A 224 0.28 22.89 -8.43
C PHE A 224 1.51 22.98 -7.53
N ALA A 225 1.73 24.13 -6.94
CA ALA A 225 2.76 24.36 -5.95
C ALA A 225 2.29 23.83 -4.58
N ASP A 226 2.10 22.50 -4.50
CA ASP A 226 1.80 21.76 -3.28
C ASP A 226 3.13 21.27 -2.69
N MET A 227 3.58 21.90 -1.59
CA MET A 227 4.91 21.71 -1.04
C MET A 227 4.90 21.75 0.47
N VAL A 228 5.87 21.07 1.06
CA VAL A 228 6.24 21.24 2.46
C VAL A 228 7.70 21.69 2.57
N VAL A 229 7.97 22.59 3.53
CA VAL A 229 9.34 22.92 3.96
C VAL A 229 9.57 22.19 5.27
N ILE A 230 10.69 21.52 5.36
CA ILE A 230 11.09 20.72 6.52
C ILE A 230 12.37 21.24 7.15
N ASP A 231 12.60 20.92 8.44
CA ASP A 231 13.67 21.45 9.25
C ASP A 231 15.06 20.88 8.91
N ARG A 232 15.14 19.79 8.16
CA ARG A 232 16.40 19.11 7.83
C ARG A 232 16.32 18.38 6.50
N ASP A 233 17.47 18.11 5.88
CA ASP A 233 17.55 17.40 4.61
C ASP A 233 17.41 15.89 4.84
N ILE A 234 16.23 15.36 4.51
CA ILE A 234 15.87 13.94 4.70
C ILE A 234 16.84 12.96 4.01
N PHE A 235 17.54 13.39 2.95
CA PHE A 235 18.45 12.55 2.21
C PHE A 235 19.86 12.48 2.81
N HIS A 236 20.16 13.33 3.81
CA HIS A 236 21.49 13.44 4.40
C HIS A 236 21.52 13.29 5.93
N ILE A 237 20.35 13.05 6.57
CA ILE A 237 20.28 12.73 8.01
C ILE A 237 20.37 11.21 8.24
N PRO A 238 20.74 10.74 9.44
CA PRO A 238 20.57 9.34 9.83
C PRO A 238 19.13 8.87 9.65
N GLU A 239 18.94 7.64 9.14
CA GLU A 239 17.59 7.07 8.91
C GLU A 239 16.71 7.10 10.18
N ASN A 240 17.33 6.92 11.36
CA ASN A 240 16.62 6.96 12.64
C ASN A 240 16.06 8.33 13.01
N ASP A 241 16.58 9.41 12.41
CA ASP A 241 16.11 10.77 12.67
C ASP A 241 14.95 11.19 11.77
N ILE A 242 14.58 10.38 10.79
CA ILE A 242 13.46 10.68 9.84
C ILE A 242 12.15 10.87 10.59
N LYS A 243 11.87 10.07 11.61
CA LYS A 243 10.65 10.16 12.42
C LYS A 243 10.50 11.49 13.17
N ASP A 244 11.62 12.20 13.39
CA ASP A 244 11.68 13.45 14.16
C ASP A 244 11.65 14.72 13.28
N ILE A 245 11.54 14.55 11.95
CA ILE A 245 11.43 15.66 11.00
C ILE A 245 10.23 16.54 11.35
N GLN A 246 10.46 17.86 11.35
CA GLN A 246 9.44 18.87 11.61
C GLN A 246 9.07 19.58 10.31
N VAL A 247 7.77 19.74 10.08
CA VAL A 247 7.25 20.59 9.01
C VAL A 247 7.33 22.05 9.48
N LEU A 248 8.00 22.89 8.72
CA LEU A 248 8.11 24.34 8.97
C LEU A 248 6.98 25.08 8.25
N ASN A 249 6.75 24.77 6.97
CA ASN A 249 5.68 25.38 6.19
C ASN A 249 4.97 24.31 5.33
N THR A 250 3.69 24.56 5.09
CA THR A 250 2.92 23.80 4.10
C THR A 250 2.27 24.79 3.13
N TYR A 251 2.45 24.51 1.83
CA TYR A 251 1.83 25.28 0.74
C TYR A 251 0.85 24.39 -0.03
N MET A 252 -0.31 24.97 -0.39
CA MET A 252 -1.32 24.33 -1.23
C MET A 252 -1.68 25.30 -2.36
N ALA A 253 -1.43 24.90 -3.59
CA ALA A 253 -1.55 25.73 -4.78
C ALA A 253 -0.79 27.09 -4.63
N GLY A 254 0.40 27.05 -4.04
CA GLY A 254 1.24 28.23 -3.77
C GLY A 254 0.80 29.11 -2.60
N ILE A 255 -0.29 28.77 -1.93
CA ILE A 255 -0.78 29.54 -0.76
C ILE A 255 -0.30 28.83 0.51
N GLU A 256 0.38 29.58 1.39
CA GLU A 256 0.78 29.08 2.70
C GLU A 256 -0.46 28.71 3.54
N ARG A 257 -0.49 27.47 4.04
CA ARG A 257 -1.57 26.93 4.86
C ARG A 257 -1.15 26.64 6.29
N TYR A 258 0.12 26.48 6.50
CA TYR A 258 0.71 26.24 7.81
C TYR A 258 2.09 26.89 7.88
N HIS A 259 2.37 27.52 9.00
CA HIS A 259 3.69 28.01 9.40
C HIS A 259 3.94 27.61 10.84
N ARG A 260 5.13 27.12 11.12
CA ARG A 260 5.60 26.79 12.46
C ARG A 260 6.31 28.01 13.04
N ASP A 261 5.84 28.51 14.18
CA ASP A 261 6.46 29.58 14.97
C ASP A 261 7.81 29.14 15.58
#